data_8487ebd3dcbb75d692e7e9d82a0a727f
#
_entry.id   8487ebd3dcbb75d692e7e9d82a0a727f
#
_cell.length_a   1.000
_cell.length_b   1.000
_cell.length_c   1.000
_cell.angle_alpha   90.00
_cell.angle_beta   90.00
_cell.angle_gamma   90.00
#
_symmetry.space_group_name_H-M   'P 1'
#
loop_
_entity.id
_entity.type
_entity.pdbx_description
1 polymer ?
#
loop_
_entity_poly.entity_id
_entity_poly.type
_entity_poly.pdbx_seq_one_letter_code
_entity_poly.pdbx_strand_id
1 'polypeptide(L)'
;MNKSNITVIDYGMGNLWSVLSALRYLGYNPTVSGDPDQIASADSLLLPGVGSFRKAMKALQEKSLDQAIVEAVQTKGRKILGICLGMQLMGISSSEDGDTIGLGLIKSVVKKFTLQEISTNKIPHIGFDLVHSQKDSRLFKGLQQAADFYFVHSYRMLPVDLIGKPATCHYGVEFLAAYEQDNIFATQFHPEKSQTNGLILLKNFMAQ
;
A
#
# COMPACT_ATOMS: atom_id res chain seq x y z
N MET A 1 17.54 21.92 1.48
CA MET A 1 17.37 20.49 1.83
C MET A 1 16.93 19.77 0.57
N ASN A 2 17.74 18.82 0.05
CA ASN A 2 17.32 17.98 -1.04
C ASN A 2 16.09 17.19 -0.58
N LYS A 3 14.92 17.47 -1.19
CA LYS A 3 13.74 16.65 -0.93
C LYS A 3 14.03 15.27 -1.51
N SER A 4 13.89 14.23 -0.68
CA SER A 4 14.09 12.85 -1.11
C SER A 4 13.28 12.55 -2.37
N ASN A 5 13.94 12.01 -3.39
CA ASN A 5 13.29 11.60 -4.62
C ASN A 5 12.44 10.37 -4.35
N ILE A 6 11.21 10.38 -4.86
CA ILE A 6 10.32 9.23 -4.81
C ILE A 6 9.99 8.78 -6.23
N THR A 7 10.12 7.49 -6.48
CA THR A 7 9.75 6.87 -7.74
C THR A 7 8.42 6.14 -7.60
N VAL A 8 7.43 6.59 -8.36
CA VAL A 8 6.12 5.94 -8.48
C VAL A 8 6.22 4.89 -9.57
N ILE A 9 5.95 3.65 -9.21
CA ILE A 9 6.10 2.49 -10.09
C ILE A 9 4.93 2.44 -11.07
N ASP A 10 5.23 2.47 -12.38
CA ASP A 10 4.26 2.34 -13.46
C ASP A 10 4.39 0.98 -14.15
N TYR A 11 3.55 0.06 -13.74
CA TYR A 11 3.39 -1.25 -14.40
C TYR A 11 2.17 -1.33 -15.32
N GLY A 12 1.51 -0.18 -15.59
CA GLY A 12 0.33 -0.09 -16.46
C GLY A 12 -1.01 -0.24 -15.73
N MET A 13 -1.01 -0.39 -14.40
CA MET A 13 -2.24 -0.54 -13.59
C MET A 13 -2.16 0.34 -12.36
N GLY A 14 -2.89 1.45 -12.33
CA GLY A 14 -2.93 2.34 -11.17
C GLY A 14 -3.50 3.70 -11.51
N ASN A 15 -4.10 4.35 -10.52
CA ASN A 15 -4.46 5.76 -10.63
C ASN A 15 -3.26 6.64 -10.24
N LEU A 16 -2.27 6.72 -11.12
CA LEU A 16 -1.05 7.49 -10.88
C LEU A 16 -1.33 8.96 -10.65
N TRP A 17 -2.32 9.52 -11.37
CA TRP A 17 -2.61 10.95 -11.34
C TRP A 17 -2.92 11.48 -9.94
N SER A 18 -3.80 10.81 -9.20
CA SER A 18 -4.18 11.23 -7.85
C SER A 18 -3.01 11.19 -6.88
N VAL A 19 -2.18 10.14 -6.95
CA VAL A 19 -0.98 9.98 -6.12
C VAL A 19 0.05 11.06 -6.45
N LEU A 20 0.34 11.28 -7.73
CA LEU A 20 1.26 12.31 -8.18
C LEU A 20 0.81 13.71 -7.76
N SER A 21 -0.50 13.98 -7.86
CA SER A 21 -1.08 15.26 -7.44
C SER A 21 -0.93 15.49 -5.94
N ALA A 22 -1.18 14.48 -5.11
CA ALA A 22 -0.99 14.57 -3.67
C ALA A 22 0.48 14.80 -3.29
N LEU A 23 1.41 14.10 -3.91
CA LEU A 23 2.85 14.28 -3.67
C LEU A 23 3.32 15.68 -4.10
N ARG A 24 2.88 16.16 -5.26
CA ARG A 24 3.19 17.52 -5.75
C ARG A 24 2.60 18.60 -4.85
N TYR A 25 1.37 18.41 -4.38
CA TYR A 25 0.74 19.32 -3.41
C TYR A 25 1.56 19.44 -2.12
N LEU A 26 2.17 18.34 -1.67
CA LEU A 26 3.10 18.33 -0.53
C LEU A 26 4.48 18.91 -0.87
N GLY A 27 4.68 19.33 -2.13
CA GLY A 27 5.90 19.97 -2.61
C GLY A 27 7.02 18.98 -2.95
N TYR A 28 6.72 17.69 -3.17
CA TYR A 28 7.67 16.72 -3.71
C TYR A 28 7.63 16.71 -5.25
N ASN A 29 8.71 16.19 -5.86
CA ASN A 29 8.79 16.03 -7.31
C ASN A 29 8.92 14.54 -7.65
N PRO A 30 7.82 13.78 -7.71
CA PRO A 30 7.86 12.35 -7.97
C PRO A 30 8.28 12.05 -9.40
N THR A 31 9.14 11.05 -9.57
CA THR A 31 9.45 10.42 -10.86
C THR A 31 8.48 9.26 -11.09
N VAL A 32 8.05 9.06 -12.32
CA VAL A 32 7.26 7.87 -12.72
C VAL A 32 8.15 6.98 -13.57
N SER A 33 8.23 5.70 -13.23
CA SER A 33 9.04 4.76 -13.98
C SER A 33 8.44 3.36 -14.03
N GLY A 34 8.53 2.72 -15.19
CA GLY A 34 8.33 1.30 -15.44
C GLY A 34 9.60 0.59 -15.88
N ASP A 35 10.75 1.20 -15.64
CA ASP A 35 12.09 0.68 -15.97
C ASP A 35 12.66 -0.02 -14.71
N PRO A 36 13.00 -1.33 -14.78
CA PRO A 36 13.51 -2.07 -13.64
C PRO A 36 14.82 -1.52 -13.09
N ASP A 37 15.73 -0.98 -13.91
CA ASP A 37 17.00 -0.41 -13.46
C ASP A 37 16.77 0.88 -12.65
N GLN A 38 15.82 1.71 -13.07
CA GLN A 38 15.43 2.90 -12.33
C GLN A 38 14.72 2.54 -11.00
N ILE A 39 13.90 1.49 -10.98
CA ILE A 39 13.26 1.00 -9.75
C ILE A 39 14.33 0.44 -8.80
N ALA A 40 15.22 -0.40 -9.28
CA ALA A 40 16.28 -0.99 -8.46
C ALA A 40 17.26 0.05 -7.88
N SER A 41 17.39 1.22 -8.50
CA SER A 41 18.28 2.33 -8.06
C SER A 41 17.57 3.44 -7.31
N ALA A 42 16.23 3.41 -7.20
CA ALA A 42 15.44 4.46 -6.55
C ALA A 42 15.74 4.58 -5.05
N ASP A 43 15.70 5.81 -4.50
CA ASP A 43 15.88 6.06 -3.06
C ASP A 43 14.64 5.69 -2.25
N SER A 44 13.46 5.91 -2.81
CA SER A 44 12.18 5.52 -2.22
C SER A 44 11.18 5.18 -3.32
N LEU A 45 10.34 4.19 -3.04
CA LEU A 45 9.37 3.64 -3.96
C LEU A 45 7.94 3.86 -3.48
N LEU A 46 7.04 4.10 -4.43
CA LEU A 46 5.60 4.05 -4.19
C LEU A 46 5.00 3.09 -5.21
N LEU A 47 4.35 2.04 -4.70
CA LEU A 47 3.65 1.03 -5.49
C LEU A 47 2.13 1.27 -5.38
N PRO A 48 1.54 2.04 -6.31
CA PRO A 48 0.09 2.19 -6.37
C PRO A 48 -0.52 0.99 -7.07
N GLY A 49 -1.83 0.83 -6.96
CA GLY A 49 -2.49 -0.17 -7.79
C GLY A 49 -4.01 -0.14 -7.66
N VAL A 50 -4.68 -0.47 -8.77
CA VAL A 50 -6.11 -0.72 -8.84
C VAL A 50 -6.37 -1.90 -9.78
N GLY A 51 -7.43 -2.68 -9.51
CA GLY A 51 -7.81 -3.82 -10.32
C GLY A 51 -7.44 -5.16 -9.70
N SER A 52 -7.20 -6.18 -10.54
CA SER A 52 -7.02 -7.57 -10.11
C SER A 52 -5.57 -7.88 -9.74
N PHE A 53 -5.38 -8.58 -8.63
CA PHE A 53 -4.09 -9.02 -8.13
C PHE A 53 -3.29 -9.83 -9.16
N ARG A 54 -3.93 -10.84 -9.79
CA ARG A 54 -3.27 -11.69 -10.79
C ARG A 54 -2.79 -10.89 -11.99
N LYS A 55 -3.62 -9.98 -12.52
CA LYS A 55 -3.24 -9.14 -13.67
C LYS A 55 -2.09 -8.21 -13.32
N ALA A 56 -2.11 -7.65 -12.11
CA ALA A 56 -1.07 -6.76 -11.62
C ALA A 56 0.27 -7.49 -11.44
N MET A 57 0.29 -8.67 -10.79
CA MET A 57 1.51 -9.48 -10.67
C MET A 57 2.06 -9.89 -12.03
N LYS A 58 1.19 -10.29 -12.97
CA LYS A 58 1.62 -10.59 -14.33
C LYS A 58 2.28 -9.38 -15.01
N ALA A 59 1.68 -8.19 -14.89
CA ALA A 59 2.24 -6.97 -15.47
C ALA A 59 3.59 -6.58 -14.84
N LEU A 60 3.78 -6.79 -13.53
CA LEU A 60 5.07 -6.60 -12.87
C LEU A 60 6.11 -7.59 -13.40
N GLN A 61 5.76 -8.88 -13.52
CA GLN A 61 6.66 -9.94 -13.98
C GLN A 61 7.07 -9.76 -15.44
N GLU A 62 6.14 -9.41 -16.33
CA GLU A 62 6.43 -9.17 -17.75
C GLU A 62 7.46 -8.06 -17.97
N LYS A 63 7.58 -7.14 -17.02
CA LYS A 63 8.55 -6.04 -17.04
C LYS A 63 9.73 -6.24 -16.09
N SER A 64 9.86 -7.40 -15.42
CA SER A 64 10.86 -7.68 -14.38
C SER A 64 10.85 -6.68 -13.21
N LEU A 65 9.73 -5.99 -12.99
CA LEU A 65 9.59 -5.01 -11.92
C LEU A 65 9.44 -5.68 -10.56
N ASP A 66 8.89 -6.89 -10.49
CA ASP A 66 8.78 -7.70 -9.28
C ASP A 66 10.17 -7.95 -8.66
N GLN A 67 11.13 -8.38 -9.47
CA GLN A 67 12.51 -8.60 -9.03
C GLN A 67 13.19 -7.29 -8.63
N ALA A 68 13.04 -6.24 -9.43
CA ALA A 68 13.62 -4.92 -9.15
C ALA A 68 13.10 -4.32 -7.84
N ILE A 69 11.80 -4.47 -7.54
CA ILE A 69 11.18 -4.02 -6.27
C ILE A 69 11.78 -4.80 -5.10
N VAL A 70 11.83 -6.13 -5.20
CA VAL A 70 12.37 -6.99 -4.13
C VAL A 70 13.85 -6.67 -3.88
N GLU A 71 14.65 -6.51 -4.91
CA GLU A 71 16.05 -6.11 -4.79
C GLU A 71 16.21 -4.74 -4.10
N ALA A 72 15.46 -3.73 -4.55
CA ALA A 72 15.50 -2.40 -3.95
C ALA A 72 15.14 -2.43 -2.46
N VAL A 73 14.09 -3.16 -2.09
CA VAL A 73 13.55 -3.16 -0.73
C VAL A 73 14.34 -4.08 0.20
N GLN A 74 14.56 -5.35 -0.17
CA GLN A 74 15.18 -6.34 0.71
C GLN A 74 16.69 -6.28 0.69
N THR A 75 17.32 -6.05 -0.47
CA THR A 75 18.77 -6.06 -0.59
C THR A 75 19.38 -4.69 -0.34
N LYS A 76 18.79 -3.63 -0.90
CA LYS A 76 19.31 -2.27 -0.79
C LYS A 76 18.68 -1.45 0.35
N GLY A 77 17.68 -1.99 1.06
CA GLY A 77 17.02 -1.34 2.19
C GLY A 77 16.22 -0.08 1.80
N ARG A 78 15.82 0.05 0.54
CA ARG A 78 15.06 1.20 0.06
C ARG A 78 13.65 1.15 0.61
N LYS A 79 13.11 2.30 1.02
CA LYS A 79 11.76 2.36 1.56
C LYS A 79 10.70 2.26 0.46
N ILE A 80 9.61 1.58 0.76
CA ILE A 80 8.47 1.41 -0.14
C ILE A 80 7.16 1.70 0.57
N LEU A 81 6.22 2.36 -0.14
CA LEU A 81 4.82 2.48 0.26
C LEU A 81 3.93 1.78 -0.77
N GLY A 82 3.25 0.70 -0.37
CA GLY A 82 2.19 0.07 -1.15
C GLY A 82 0.83 0.67 -0.85
N ILE A 83 0.06 1.07 -1.88
CA ILE A 83 -1.28 1.67 -1.72
C ILE A 83 -2.33 0.75 -2.36
N CYS A 84 -3.34 0.36 -1.58
CA CYS A 84 -4.49 -0.46 -1.97
C CYS A 84 -4.04 -1.79 -2.60
N LEU A 85 -4.23 -2.01 -3.90
CA LEU A 85 -3.71 -3.19 -4.59
C LEU A 85 -2.18 -3.29 -4.43
N GLY A 86 -1.45 -2.16 -4.43
CA GLY A 86 -0.01 -2.15 -4.18
C GLY A 86 0.38 -2.77 -2.83
N MET A 87 -0.36 -2.49 -1.76
CA MET A 87 -0.20 -3.19 -0.48
C MET A 87 -0.45 -4.69 -0.63
N GLN A 88 -1.52 -5.07 -1.32
CA GLN A 88 -1.87 -6.48 -1.51
C GLN A 88 -0.79 -7.24 -2.28
N LEU A 89 -0.22 -6.64 -3.34
CA LEU A 89 0.89 -7.21 -4.11
C LEU A 89 2.14 -7.49 -3.26
N MET A 90 2.35 -6.72 -2.20
CA MET A 90 3.45 -6.93 -1.25
C MET A 90 3.23 -8.17 -0.35
N GLY A 91 2.04 -8.75 -0.32
CA GLY A 91 1.73 -9.99 0.42
C GLY A 91 2.37 -11.24 -0.17
N ILE A 92 2.12 -12.37 0.50
CA ILE A 92 2.61 -13.69 0.07
C ILE A 92 1.86 -14.17 -1.16
N SER A 93 0.52 -14.08 -1.14
CA SER A 93 -0.34 -14.59 -2.22
C SER A 93 -1.75 -14.04 -2.13
N SER A 94 -2.50 -14.20 -3.22
CA SER A 94 -3.93 -13.95 -3.30
C SER A 94 -4.64 -15.04 -4.09
N SER A 95 -5.89 -15.33 -3.71
CA SER A 95 -6.80 -16.20 -4.47
C SER A 95 -7.67 -15.44 -5.48
N GLU A 96 -7.43 -14.14 -5.69
CA GLU A 96 -8.17 -13.35 -6.66
C GLU A 96 -7.86 -13.80 -8.08
N ASP A 97 -8.90 -14.21 -8.82
CA ASP A 97 -8.80 -14.78 -10.18
C ASP A 97 -7.90 -16.04 -10.25
N GLY A 98 -7.80 -16.77 -9.11
CA GLY A 98 -6.98 -17.98 -8.91
C GLY A 98 -5.68 -17.69 -8.15
N ASP A 99 -5.09 -18.73 -7.60
CA ASP A 99 -3.91 -18.61 -6.72
C ASP A 99 -2.72 -17.97 -7.46
N THR A 100 -2.22 -16.90 -6.87
CA THR A 100 -1.12 -16.11 -7.44
C THR A 100 -0.18 -15.68 -6.32
N ILE A 101 1.13 -15.90 -6.50
CA ILE A 101 2.18 -15.50 -5.56
C ILE A 101 2.42 -14.00 -5.70
N GLY A 102 2.56 -13.30 -4.56
CA GLY A 102 2.91 -11.88 -4.49
C GLY A 102 4.40 -11.64 -4.31
N LEU A 103 4.77 -10.42 -3.92
CA LEU A 103 6.17 -10.02 -3.72
C LEU A 103 6.79 -10.57 -2.42
N GLY A 104 5.98 -11.07 -1.47
CA GLY A 104 6.48 -11.69 -0.23
C GLY A 104 7.12 -10.71 0.77
N LEU A 105 6.89 -9.41 0.62
CA LEU A 105 7.43 -8.38 1.51
C LEU A 105 6.67 -8.29 2.84
N ILE A 106 5.39 -8.62 2.83
CA ILE A 106 4.52 -8.69 4.02
C ILE A 106 4.06 -10.12 4.21
N LYS A 107 4.29 -10.71 5.38
CA LYS A 107 3.91 -12.10 5.70
C LYS A 107 2.41 -12.25 5.95
N SER A 108 1.60 -11.88 4.97
CA SER A 108 0.15 -12.01 5.00
C SER A 108 -0.39 -12.44 3.65
N VAL A 109 -1.53 -13.14 3.66
CA VAL A 109 -2.25 -13.55 2.46
C VAL A 109 -3.45 -12.63 2.23
N VAL A 110 -3.78 -12.43 0.95
CA VAL A 110 -4.92 -11.61 0.53
C VAL A 110 -6.14 -12.49 0.32
N LYS A 111 -7.23 -12.16 1.03
CA LYS A 111 -8.50 -12.89 0.96
C LYS A 111 -9.67 -11.96 0.67
N LYS A 112 -10.66 -12.46 -0.06
CA LYS A 112 -11.93 -11.77 -0.29
C LYS A 112 -12.71 -11.66 1.00
N PHE A 113 -13.43 -10.55 1.21
CA PHE A 113 -14.50 -10.50 2.19
C PHE A 113 -15.60 -11.50 1.81
N THR A 114 -16.16 -12.17 2.80
CA THR A 114 -17.35 -13.00 2.60
C THR A 114 -18.58 -12.30 3.21
N LEU A 115 -19.78 -12.57 2.66
CA LEU A 115 -21.01 -12.01 3.21
C LEU A 115 -21.27 -12.46 4.65
N GLN A 116 -20.79 -13.64 5.02
CA GLN A 116 -20.90 -14.16 6.40
C GLN A 116 -20.06 -13.34 7.38
N GLU A 117 -18.84 -12.91 6.98
CA GLU A 117 -17.93 -12.12 7.83
C GLU A 117 -18.44 -10.69 8.04
N ILE A 118 -18.95 -10.07 6.97
CA ILE A 118 -19.32 -8.65 6.99
C ILE A 118 -20.76 -8.35 7.37
N SER A 119 -21.59 -9.40 7.61
CA SER A 119 -22.98 -9.30 8.05
C SER A 119 -23.83 -8.43 7.11
N THR A 120 -24.21 -7.22 7.55
CA THR A 120 -25.07 -6.28 6.79
C THR A 120 -24.29 -5.35 5.85
N ASN A 121 -22.97 -5.36 5.92
CA ASN A 121 -22.13 -4.53 5.06
C ASN A 121 -22.13 -5.03 3.60
N LYS A 122 -21.59 -4.23 2.69
CA LYS A 122 -21.56 -4.54 1.25
C LYS A 122 -20.15 -4.88 0.79
N ILE A 123 -20.05 -5.67 -0.27
CA ILE A 123 -18.81 -5.88 -1.01
C ILE A 123 -18.97 -5.21 -2.38
N PRO A 124 -18.06 -4.32 -2.76
CA PRO A 124 -16.84 -3.89 -2.05
C PRO A 124 -17.10 -2.99 -0.84
N HIS A 125 -16.11 -2.95 0.10
CA HIS A 125 -16.00 -1.91 1.12
C HIS A 125 -15.68 -0.59 0.43
N ILE A 126 -16.60 0.38 0.45
CA ILE A 126 -16.45 1.70 -0.18
C ILE A 126 -16.87 2.77 0.80
N GLY A 127 -15.99 3.74 1.06
CA GLY A 127 -16.28 4.90 1.89
C GLY A 127 -15.16 5.23 2.86
N PHE A 128 -15.43 6.23 3.71
CA PHE A 128 -14.55 6.57 4.82
C PHE A 128 -14.87 5.68 6.01
N ASP A 129 -13.81 5.15 6.63
CA ASP A 129 -13.93 4.33 7.84
C ASP A 129 -12.72 4.53 8.76
N LEU A 130 -12.90 4.24 10.05
CA LEU A 130 -11.91 4.46 11.08
C LEU A 130 -10.79 3.40 11.02
N VAL A 131 -9.57 3.88 11.02
CA VAL A 131 -8.35 3.08 11.14
C VAL A 131 -7.77 3.27 12.53
N HIS A 132 -7.58 2.18 13.25
CA HIS A 132 -6.96 2.15 14.57
C HIS A 132 -5.47 1.85 14.45
N SER A 133 -4.63 2.84 14.76
CA SER A 133 -3.17 2.72 14.67
C SER A 133 -2.52 2.59 16.05
N GLN A 134 -1.30 2.06 16.09
CA GLN A 134 -0.49 2.05 17.31
C GLN A 134 0.08 3.43 17.58
N LYS A 135 0.20 3.79 18.88
CA LYS A 135 0.64 5.12 19.34
C LYS A 135 2.04 5.51 18.85
N ASP A 136 2.93 4.54 18.67
CA ASP A 136 4.31 4.71 18.23
C ASP A 136 4.51 4.45 16.73
N SER A 137 3.43 4.39 15.96
CA SER A 137 3.49 4.28 14.50
C SER A 137 4.12 5.53 13.89
N ARG A 138 5.12 5.33 13.05
CA ARG A 138 5.78 6.40 12.29
C ARG A 138 4.86 6.94 11.21
N LEU A 139 4.14 6.03 10.54
CA LEU A 139 3.24 6.35 9.43
C LEU A 139 2.06 7.23 9.90
N PHE A 140 1.54 6.99 11.12
CA PHE A 140 0.41 7.71 11.69
C PHE A 140 0.83 8.86 12.65
N LYS A 141 2.10 9.25 12.66
CA LYS A 141 2.58 10.33 13.52
C LYS A 141 1.81 11.64 13.29
N GLY A 142 1.29 12.22 14.38
CA GLY A 142 0.50 13.47 14.35
C GLY A 142 -0.98 13.28 13.99
N LEU A 143 -1.43 12.05 13.77
CA LEU A 143 -2.84 11.68 13.66
C LEU A 143 -3.37 11.17 15.00
N GLN A 144 -4.69 11.17 15.15
CA GLN A 144 -5.35 10.48 16.27
C GLN A 144 -5.18 8.96 16.09
N GLN A 145 -5.21 8.20 17.20
CA GLN A 145 -5.13 6.74 17.15
C GLN A 145 -6.27 6.08 16.36
N ALA A 146 -7.43 6.74 16.30
CA ALA A 146 -8.54 6.41 15.42
C ALA A 146 -8.72 7.58 14.44
N ALA A 147 -8.42 7.38 13.19
CA ALA A 147 -8.52 8.39 12.14
C ALA A 147 -9.20 7.79 10.91
N ASP A 148 -10.02 8.57 10.22
CA ASP A 148 -10.78 8.12 9.06
C ASP A 148 -9.96 8.20 7.77
N PHE A 149 -10.13 7.18 6.91
CA PHE A 149 -9.50 7.07 5.59
C PHE A 149 -10.47 6.50 4.57
N TYR A 150 -10.25 6.77 3.29
CA TYR A 150 -11.08 6.32 2.19
C TYR A 150 -10.67 4.94 1.67
N PHE A 151 -11.61 4.01 1.68
CA PHE A 151 -11.48 2.65 1.18
C PHE A 151 -12.27 2.41 -0.10
N VAL A 152 -11.76 1.52 -0.96
CA VAL A 152 -12.50 0.93 -2.08
C VAL A 152 -11.84 -0.41 -2.43
N HIS A 153 -12.28 -1.51 -1.77
CA HIS A 153 -11.69 -2.83 -2.01
C HIS A 153 -12.66 -3.97 -1.66
N SER A 154 -12.46 -5.13 -2.29
CA SER A 154 -13.19 -6.38 -2.02
C SER A 154 -12.30 -7.43 -1.35
N TYR A 155 -10.97 -7.26 -1.41
CA TYR A 155 -9.98 -8.16 -0.87
C TYR A 155 -9.17 -7.43 0.19
N ARG A 156 -8.68 -8.18 1.19
CA ARG A 156 -7.94 -7.64 2.34
C ARG A 156 -6.86 -8.60 2.82
N MET A 157 -5.87 -8.07 3.51
CA MET A 157 -4.94 -8.83 4.32
C MET A 157 -5.47 -9.02 5.73
N LEU A 158 -5.04 -10.11 6.39
CA LEU A 158 -5.36 -10.38 7.79
C LEU A 158 -4.23 -9.89 8.70
N PRO A 159 -4.53 -9.31 9.88
CA PRO A 159 -3.53 -8.79 10.82
C PRO A 159 -2.97 -9.90 11.73
N VAL A 160 -2.61 -11.07 11.17
CA VAL A 160 -2.21 -12.26 11.94
C VAL A 160 -0.71 -12.51 11.76
N ASP A 161 -0.01 -12.78 12.89
CA ASP A 161 1.40 -13.16 12.95
C ASP A 161 2.37 -12.16 12.27
N LEU A 162 2.04 -10.87 12.33
CA LEU A 162 2.87 -9.80 11.78
C LEU A 162 3.92 -9.33 12.80
N ILE A 163 5.17 -9.22 12.36
CA ILE A 163 6.29 -8.73 13.20
C ILE A 163 6.26 -7.21 13.35
N GLY A 164 5.78 -6.50 12.32
CA GLY A 164 5.74 -5.04 12.30
C GLY A 164 4.54 -4.47 13.06
N LYS A 165 4.24 -3.20 12.81
CA LYS A 165 3.13 -2.46 13.44
C LYS A 165 1.91 -2.46 12.52
N PRO A 166 0.89 -3.28 12.80
CA PRO A 166 -0.36 -3.21 12.09
C PRO A 166 -1.20 -2.02 12.55
N ALA A 167 -1.93 -1.42 11.61
CA ALA A 167 -3.12 -0.63 11.90
C ALA A 167 -4.33 -1.36 11.31
N THR A 168 -5.44 -1.38 12.03
CA THR A 168 -6.61 -2.19 11.68
C THR A 168 -7.85 -1.34 11.45
N CYS A 169 -8.77 -1.88 10.67
CA CYS A 169 -10.11 -1.34 10.47
C CYS A 169 -11.12 -2.47 10.68
N HIS A 170 -12.28 -2.13 11.24
CA HIS A 170 -13.35 -3.08 11.46
C HIS A 170 -14.47 -2.87 10.43
N TYR A 171 -14.69 -3.87 9.57
CA TYR A 171 -15.78 -3.85 8.57
C TYR A 171 -16.58 -5.15 8.64
N GLY A 172 -17.28 -5.36 9.76
CA GLY A 172 -17.88 -6.65 10.12
C GLY A 172 -16.85 -7.64 10.67
N VAL A 173 -15.66 -7.62 10.12
CA VAL A 173 -14.47 -8.35 10.58
C VAL A 173 -13.28 -7.40 10.61
N GLU A 174 -12.35 -7.62 11.53
CA GLU A 174 -11.10 -6.86 11.56
C GLU A 174 -10.18 -7.27 10.41
N PHE A 175 -9.57 -6.28 9.77
CA PHE A 175 -8.59 -6.49 8.70
C PHE A 175 -7.41 -5.52 8.80
N LEU A 176 -6.32 -5.85 8.12
CA LEU A 176 -5.11 -5.02 8.06
C LEU A 176 -5.34 -3.81 7.16
N ALA A 177 -5.54 -2.65 7.77
CA ALA A 177 -5.76 -1.38 7.08
C ALA A 177 -4.46 -0.69 6.68
N ALA A 178 -3.41 -0.82 7.51
CA ALA A 178 -2.06 -0.36 7.19
C ALA A 178 -1.01 -1.20 7.93
N TYR A 179 0.22 -1.11 7.46
CA TYR A 179 1.34 -1.86 8.01
C TYR A 179 2.64 -1.06 7.88
N GLU A 180 3.49 -1.15 8.91
CA GLU A 180 4.86 -0.67 8.84
C GLU A 180 5.82 -1.65 9.51
N GLN A 181 6.92 -1.94 8.84
CA GLN A 181 8.04 -2.70 9.36
C GLN A 181 9.31 -2.22 8.67
N ASP A 182 10.30 -1.77 9.44
CA ASP A 182 11.58 -1.28 8.92
C ASP A 182 11.42 -0.23 7.80
N ASN A 183 11.70 -0.59 6.56
CA ASN A 183 11.56 0.23 5.36
C ASN A 183 10.29 -0.08 4.55
N ILE A 184 9.44 -0.98 5.04
CA ILE A 184 8.20 -1.43 4.39
C ILE A 184 7.01 -0.70 5.01
N PHE A 185 6.23 -0.02 4.17
CA PHE A 185 5.00 0.69 4.53
C PHE A 185 3.89 0.30 3.57
N ALA A 186 2.67 0.15 4.07
CA ALA A 186 1.54 -0.21 3.24
C ALA A 186 0.21 0.32 3.79
N THR A 187 -0.72 0.67 2.90
CA THR A 187 -2.09 1.07 3.25
C THR A 187 -3.09 0.38 2.33
N GLN A 188 -4.16 -0.19 2.89
CA GLN A 188 -5.29 -0.72 2.13
C GLN A 188 -6.20 0.41 1.63
N PHE A 189 -6.28 1.49 2.37
CA PHE A 189 -6.97 2.72 1.97
C PHE A 189 -6.13 3.55 1.01
N HIS A 190 -6.78 4.55 0.43
CA HIS A 190 -6.17 5.51 -0.50
C HIS A 190 -5.81 6.81 0.23
N PRO A 191 -4.56 7.02 0.68
CA PRO A 191 -4.17 8.26 1.35
C PRO A 191 -4.34 9.47 0.44
N GLU A 192 -4.13 9.33 -0.87
CA GLU A 192 -4.31 10.40 -1.86
C GLU A 192 -5.77 10.85 -2.04
N LYS A 193 -6.74 10.08 -1.44
CA LYS A 193 -8.17 10.39 -1.42
C LYS A 193 -8.70 10.64 -0.01
N SER A 194 -7.83 10.62 1.00
CA SER A 194 -8.21 10.69 2.41
C SER A 194 -8.00 12.08 3.02
N GLN A 195 -8.18 13.12 2.23
CA GLN A 195 -8.15 14.52 2.68
C GLN A 195 -6.89 14.84 3.50
N THR A 196 -7.05 15.56 4.63
CA THR A 196 -5.93 15.98 5.49
C THR A 196 -5.20 14.79 6.13
N ASN A 197 -5.92 13.75 6.57
CA ASN A 197 -5.31 12.57 7.19
C ASN A 197 -4.38 11.85 6.20
N GLY A 198 -4.83 11.70 4.96
CA GLY A 198 -4.02 11.10 3.91
C GLY A 198 -2.77 11.90 3.56
N LEU A 199 -2.87 13.23 3.51
CA LEU A 199 -1.73 14.12 3.25
C LEU A 199 -0.69 14.05 4.39
N ILE A 200 -1.14 14.00 5.66
CA ILE A 200 -0.26 13.84 6.82
C ILE A 200 0.48 12.49 6.72
N LEU A 201 -0.23 11.42 6.40
CA LEU A 201 0.35 10.08 6.25
C LEU A 201 1.40 10.04 5.13
N LEU A 202 1.11 10.58 3.94
CA LEU A 202 2.08 10.66 2.84
C LEU A 202 3.31 11.49 3.23
N LYS A 203 3.12 12.62 3.93
CA LYS A 203 4.22 13.43 4.45
C LYS A 203 5.08 12.66 5.46
N ASN A 204 4.46 11.87 6.34
CA ASN A 204 5.16 11.02 7.30
C ASN A 204 6.00 9.94 6.59
N PHE A 205 5.46 9.28 5.58
CA PHE A 205 6.22 8.34 4.75
C PHE A 205 7.43 9.00 4.09
N MET A 206 7.26 10.19 3.54
CA MET A 206 8.37 10.92 2.90
C MET A 206 9.47 11.35 3.89
N ALA A 207 9.14 11.50 5.16
CA ALA A 207 10.06 11.91 6.22
C ALA A 207 10.88 10.75 6.85
N GLN A 208 10.61 9.47 6.45
CA GLN A 208 11.35 8.28 6.94
C GLN A 208 12.77 8.15 6.39
#